data_8be3397cd2eb2a4929617cd11a731fe9
#
_entry.id   8be3397cd2eb2a4929617cd11a731fe9
#
_cell.length_a   1.000
_cell.length_b   1.000
_cell.length_c   1.000
_cell.angle_alpha   90.00
_cell.angle_beta   90.00
_cell.angle_gamma   90.00
#
_symmetry.space_group_name_H-M   'P 1'
#
loop_
_entity.id
_entity.type
_entity.pdbx_description
1 polymer ?
#
loop_
_entity_poly.entity_id
_entity_poly.type
_entity_poly.pdbx_seq_one_letter_code
_entity_poly.pdbx_strand_id
1 'polypeptide(L)'
;MYDHTNIGEIVKQLGSMFDLVKIVDPVKGIEVTVEDGEVMGIGSCFAAVGKGAKCFGCLAAKAVENGRHYEKYEAAGENIRQTAVYPAELADRHGNIHKLVFELISFIPREYFVTSIKTDMMVDLAIGIPNLSGYLEYAAKLLMSGRIADYDAMYFNIHNFKFINNIFSYTEGNEVIFQYANRLIAELKDDEMLARLGGDNFVVLIRRENADSFIKLLENTDINIETSSGIKRRLNFSARVGAAHLDGIKNPGEVMHRVSVAYQSIKERKDILSIYFCDDLLEKEMQMQEIIHGFGKAIANHEFVVYYQPKVEISEKKLIGAEALVRWNRHGEIVNPIKFIPILEKEGKVCELDFYVLEEVCRMLKERQDSGKELVCISSNFSRKHLDDPNFVKKVTEIVDKYGVGHEFIEIELTESEEFSDYGTMSVFVDEFRRNGFKTSIDDFGTGYSTMKMLQRTSLDIVKIDRSFIPLSEDYPEKEKALYILRDMVRMTRDLGMKVIAEGVEDDVQLDYLKEMNCDYVQGYVFDKPLPESEFEKRADALYYDRGE
;
A
#
# COMPACT_ATOMS: atom_id res chain seq x y z
N MET A 1 -19.73 -36.53 30.17
CA MET A 1 -20.84 -37.44 30.49
C MET A 1 -21.21 -37.24 31.95
N TYR A 2 -22.46 -36.89 32.26
CA TYR A 2 -22.92 -36.70 33.63
C TYR A 2 -23.58 -38.01 34.15
N ASP A 3 -23.52 -38.20 35.45
CA ASP A 3 -24.19 -39.31 36.11
C ASP A 3 -25.51 -38.78 36.74
N HIS A 4 -26.53 -39.62 36.73
CA HIS A 4 -27.86 -39.33 37.31
C HIS A 4 -27.80 -38.97 38.80
N THR A 5 -26.72 -39.37 39.53
CA THR A 5 -26.57 -39.13 40.97
C THR A 5 -26.16 -37.67 41.29
N ASN A 6 -25.55 -36.95 40.34
CA ASN A 6 -25.03 -35.59 40.58
C ASN A 6 -25.76 -34.46 39.83
N ILE A 7 -26.69 -34.81 38.91
CA ILE A 7 -27.36 -33.83 38.05
C ILE A 7 -28.20 -32.82 38.86
N GLY A 8 -28.88 -33.29 39.93
CA GLY A 8 -29.69 -32.43 40.77
C GLY A 8 -28.89 -31.37 41.53
N GLU A 9 -27.66 -31.72 41.93
CA GLU A 9 -26.73 -30.78 42.59
C GLU A 9 -26.21 -29.75 41.60
N ILE A 10 -25.89 -30.19 40.39
CA ILE A 10 -25.45 -29.31 39.28
C ILE A 10 -26.53 -28.31 38.93
N VAL A 11 -27.77 -28.75 38.75
CA VAL A 11 -28.91 -27.85 38.47
C VAL A 11 -29.13 -26.85 39.60
N LYS A 12 -28.98 -27.26 40.86
CA LYS A 12 -29.09 -26.38 42.00
C LYS A 12 -27.98 -25.34 42.05
N GLN A 13 -26.74 -25.74 41.75
CA GLN A 13 -25.60 -24.83 41.66
C GLN A 13 -25.79 -23.81 40.53
N LEU A 14 -26.15 -24.26 39.33
CA LEU A 14 -26.43 -23.39 38.19
C LEU A 14 -27.61 -22.46 38.48
N GLY A 15 -28.65 -22.93 39.18
CA GLY A 15 -29.81 -22.12 39.59
C GLY A 15 -29.46 -20.99 40.59
N SER A 16 -28.30 -21.03 41.23
CA SER A 16 -27.78 -19.91 42.01
C SER A 16 -27.08 -18.83 41.18
N MET A 17 -26.74 -19.13 39.92
CA MET A 17 -26.00 -18.27 39.02
C MET A 17 -26.85 -17.71 37.86
N PHE A 18 -27.92 -18.39 37.51
CA PHE A 18 -28.82 -18.04 36.40
C PHE A 18 -30.25 -17.91 36.89
N ASP A 19 -31.05 -17.02 36.26
CA ASP A 19 -32.44 -16.79 36.64
C ASP A 19 -33.34 -18.01 36.40
N LEU A 20 -32.99 -18.81 35.38
CA LEU A 20 -33.72 -20.05 35.06
C LEU A 20 -32.75 -21.06 34.46
N VAL A 21 -32.81 -22.30 34.95
CA VAL A 21 -32.05 -23.44 34.45
C VAL A 21 -32.99 -24.52 34.01
N LYS A 22 -32.86 -25.03 32.78
CA LYS A 22 -33.67 -26.11 32.23
C LYS A 22 -32.77 -27.19 31.66
N ILE A 23 -33.28 -28.42 31.71
CA ILE A 23 -32.75 -29.53 30.94
C ILE A 23 -33.74 -29.86 29.82
N VAL A 24 -33.23 -29.90 28.59
CA VAL A 24 -34.08 -30.09 27.40
C VAL A 24 -33.62 -31.31 26.62
N ASP A 25 -34.55 -32.17 26.24
CA ASP A 25 -34.39 -33.16 25.18
C ASP A 25 -34.78 -32.49 23.84
N PRO A 26 -33.80 -32.03 23.03
CA PRO A 26 -34.11 -31.27 21.81
C PRO A 26 -34.64 -32.16 20.68
N VAL A 27 -34.43 -33.48 20.75
CA VAL A 27 -34.94 -34.44 19.76
C VAL A 27 -36.46 -34.62 19.96
N LYS A 28 -36.86 -34.82 21.22
CA LYS A 28 -38.29 -34.94 21.59
C LYS A 28 -38.98 -33.57 21.69
N GLY A 29 -38.22 -32.47 21.85
CA GLY A 29 -38.75 -31.12 22.04
C GLY A 29 -39.45 -30.93 23.39
N ILE A 30 -38.92 -31.58 24.42
CA ILE A 30 -39.51 -31.57 25.79
C ILE A 30 -38.47 -31.08 26.80
N GLU A 31 -38.95 -30.42 27.83
CA GLU A 31 -38.21 -30.16 29.06
C GLU A 31 -38.26 -31.43 29.92
N VAL A 32 -37.13 -31.78 30.54
CA VAL A 32 -37.00 -33.02 31.32
C VAL A 32 -36.53 -32.72 32.73
N THR A 33 -36.93 -33.59 33.66
CA THR A 33 -36.32 -33.66 35.01
C THR A 33 -35.71 -35.05 35.21
N VAL A 34 -34.85 -35.15 36.23
CA VAL A 34 -34.28 -36.43 36.63
C VAL A 34 -34.70 -36.73 38.05
N GLU A 35 -35.56 -37.75 38.21
CA GLU A 35 -36.08 -38.21 39.49
C GLU A 35 -35.79 -39.71 39.64
N ASP A 36 -35.29 -40.13 40.83
CA ASP A 36 -34.91 -41.53 41.13
C ASP A 36 -34.00 -42.17 40.05
N GLY A 37 -33.17 -41.38 39.38
CA GLY A 37 -32.28 -41.83 38.32
C GLY A 37 -32.93 -42.05 36.96
N GLU A 38 -34.18 -41.67 36.76
CA GLU A 38 -34.89 -41.73 35.48
C GLU A 38 -35.08 -40.34 34.87
N VAL A 39 -34.97 -40.24 33.54
CA VAL A 39 -35.19 -39.01 32.78
C VAL A 39 -36.67 -38.93 32.40
N MET A 40 -37.40 -38.02 33.01
CA MET A 40 -38.85 -37.85 32.79
C MET A 40 -39.16 -36.52 32.10
N GLY A 41 -40.06 -36.54 31.12
CA GLY A 41 -40.56 -35.33 30.47
C GLY A 41 -41.58 -34.61 31.34
N ILE A 42 -41.41 -33.34 31.58
CA ILE A 42 -42.30 -32.48 32.39
C ILE A 42 -43.13 -31.53 31.56
N GLY A 43 -42.83 -31.34 30.28
CA GLY A 43 -43.59 -30.47 29.38
C GLY A 43 -42.88 -30.20 28.06
N SER A 44 -43.51 -29.42 27.19
CA SER A 44 -42.82 -28.98 25.96
C SER A 44 -41.79 -27.89 26.26
N CYS A 45 -40.59 -28.01 25.71
CA CYS A 45 -39.49 -27.04 25.95
C CYS A 45 -39.84 -25.60 25.54
N PHE A 46 -40.82 -25.39 24.67
CA PHE A 46 -41.27 -24.10 24.17
C PHE A 46 -42.45 -23.49 24.94
N ALA A 47 -43.17 -24.26 25.70
CA ALA A 47 -44.36 -23.79 26.45
C ALA A 47 -43.98 -22.78 27.54
N ALA A 48 -42.89 -23.02 28.26
CA ALA A 48 -42.45 -22.14 29.33
C ALA A 48 -41.84 -20.79 28.83
N VAL A 49 -41.68 -20.63 27.52
CA VAL A 49 -41.17 -19.40 26.88
C VAL A 49 -42.26 -18.61 26.17
N GLY A 50 -43.55 -18.98 26.39
CA GLY A 50 -44.70 -18.30 25.81
C GLY A 50 -44.83 -18.47 24.28
N LYS A 51 -44.15 -19.44 23.69
CA LYS A 51 -44.25 -19.76 22.26
C LYS A 51 -45.18 -20.96 22.06
N GLY A 52 -46.26 -20.78 21.29
CA GLY A 52 -47.25 -21.83 20.99
C GLY A 52 -46.80 -22.89 19.97
N ALA A 53 -45.56 -22.85 19.48
CA ALA A 53 -45.07 -23.76 18.44
C ALA A 53 -43.56 -24.01 18.54
N LYS A 54 -43.10 -25.12 17.96
CA LYS A 54 -41.65 -25.49 17.85
C LYS A 54 -40.82 -24.31 17.32
N CYS A 55 -39.68 -24.07 17.95
CA CYS A 55 -38.75 -23.00 17.54
C CYS A 55 -38.18 -23.30 16.17
N PHE A 56 -38.32 -22.38 15.22
CA PHE A 56 -37.59 -22.43 13.97
C PHE A 56 -36.10 -22.15 14.25
N GLY A 57 -35.20 -23.06 13.84
CA GLY A 57 -33.76 -22.94 14.11
C GLY A 57 -33.40 -23.16 15.59
N CYS A 58 -33.96 -24.18 16.25
CA CYS A 58 -33.74 -24.52 17.65
C CYS A 58 -32.27 -24.61 18.02
N LEU A 59 -31.79 -23.74 18.94
CA LEU A 59 -30.39 -23.71 19.38
C LEU A 59 -29.99 -24.99 20.13
N ALA A 60 -30.90 -25.55 20.91
CA ALA A 60 -30.69 -26.80 21.65
C ALA A 60 -30.43 -27.96 20.68
N ALA A 61 -31.19 -28.05 19.58
CA ALA A 61 -30.97 -29.06 18.55
C ALA A 61 -29.59 -28.89 17.86
N LYS A 62 -29.24 -27.65 17.51
CA LYS A 62 -27.91 -27.34 16.93
C LYS A 62 -26.76 -27.65 17.89
N ALA A 63 -26.96 -27.41 19.20
CA ALA A 63 -25.95 -27.69 20.20
C ALA A 63 -25.63 -29.19 20.29
N VAL A 64 -26.66 -30.04 20.27
CA VAL A 64 -26.50 -31.50 20.28
C VAL A 64 -25.89 -31.98 18.96
N GLU A 65 -26.36 -31.48 17.82
CA GLU A 65 -25.88 -31.88 16.51
C GLU A 65 -24.39 -31.59 16.32
N ASN A 66 -23.93 -30.42 16.75
CA ASN A 66 -22.57 -29.95 16.53
C ASN A 66 -21.62 -30.15 17.73
N GLY A 67 -22.15 -30.60 18.88
CA GLY A 67 -21.38 -30.79 20.12
C GLY A 67 -20.79 -29.51 20.70
N ARG A 68 -21.40 -28.33 20.41
CA ARG A 68 -20.91 -27.01 20.83
C ARG A 68 -22.00 -26.23 21.57
N HIS A 69 -21.59 -25.31 22.44
CA HIS A 69 -22.49 -24.36 23.05
C HIS A 69 -22.92 -23.25 22.06
N TYR A 70 -24.07 -22.67 22.27
CA TYR A 70 -24.60 -21.52 21.53
C TYR A 70 -25.27 -20.55 22.50
N GLU A 71 -25.22 -19.26 22.12
CA GLU A 71 -25.88 -18.20 22.87
C GLU A 71 -26.83 -17.41 21.97
N LYS A 72 -27.89 -16.86 22.57
CA LYS A 72 -28.87 -16.01 21.91
C LYS A 72 -29.35 -14.93 22.86
N TYR A 73 -29.53 -13.74 22.31
CA TYR A 73 -30.09 -12.60 23.02
C TYR A 73 -31.41 -12.18 22.38
N GLU A 74 -32.46 -12.00 23.18
CA GLU A 74 -33.78 -11.61 22.73
C GLU A 74 -34.34 -10.51 23.65
N ALA A 75 -35.07 -9.52 23.09
CA ALA A 75 -35.79 -8.54 23.90
C ALA A 75 -36.90 -9.20 24.71
N ALA A 76 -36.95 -8.90 26.00
CA ALA A 76 -37.92 -9.42 26.96
C ALA A 76 -38.46 -8.29 27.86
N GLY A 77 -39.31 -7.42 27.32
CA GLY A 77 -39.81 -6.23 28.01
C GLY A 77 -38.69 -5.22 28.25
N GLU A 78 -38.46 -4.84 29.53
CA GLU A 78 -37.38 -3.94 29.96
C GLU A 78 -36.01 -4.62 30.05
N ASN A 79 -35.96 -5.95 29.88
CA ASN A 79 -34.76 -6.75 29.97
C ASN A 79 -34.37 -7.33 28.61
N ILE A 80 -33.13 -7.80 28.51
CA ILE A 80 -32.62 -8.68 27.44
C ILE A 80 -32.53 -10.08 28.04
N ARG A 81 -33.18 -11.04 27.42
CA ARG A 81 -33.04 -12.45 27.76
C ARG A 81 -31.80 -13.01 27.04
N GLN A 82 -30.80 -13.39 27.81
CA GLN A 82 -29.68 -14.21 27.35
C GLN A 82 -30.07 -15.68 27.55
N THR A 83 -29.95 -16.48 26.52
CA THR A 83 -30.15 -17.93 26.58
C THR A 83 -28.88 -18.60 26.08
N ALA A 84 -28.19 -19.29 26.97
CA ALA A 84 -27.00 -20.09 26.63
C ALA A 84 -27.39 -21.58 26.68
N VAL A 85 -26.97 -22.35 25.66
CA VAL A 85 -27.30 -23.78 25.53
C VAL A 85 -26.02 -24.60 25.48
N TYR A 86 -25.88 -25.56 26.38
CA TYR A 86 -24.73 -26.44 26.52
C TYR A 86 -25.12 -27.88 26.30
N PRO A 87 -24.58 -28.60 25.30
CA PRO A 87 -24.87 -30.00 25.07
C PRO A 87 -24.31 -30.86 26.22
N ALA A 88 -25.07 -31.85 26.62
CA ALA A 88 -24.72 -32.75 27.70
C ALA A 88 -25.13 -34.19 27.36
N GLU A 89 -24.42 -35.15 27.91
CA GLU A 89 -24.80 -36.56 27.88
C GLU A 89 -25.03 -37.03 29.30
N LEU A 90 -26.20 -37.62 29.55
CA LEU A 90 -26.63 -38.12 30.84
C LEU A 90 -26.89 -39.61 30.76
N ALA A 91 -26.27 -40.40 31.64
CA ALA A 91 -26.60 -41.82 31.83
C ALA A 91 -27.70 -41.97 32.88
N ASP A 92 -28.83 -42.63 32.53
CA ASP A 92 -29.89 -42.99 33.49
C ASP A 92 -29.47 -44.19 34.37
N ARG A 93 -30.29 -44.55 35.33
CA ARG A 93 -30.03 -45.67 36.25
C ARG A 93 -29.93 -47.02 35.55
N HIS A 94 -30.41 -47.15 34.32
CA HIS A 94 -30.34 -48.35 33.48
C HIS A 94 -29.17 -48.33 32.52
N GLY A 95 -28.34 -47.29 32.54
CA GLY A 95 -27.15 -47.11 31.67
C GLY A 95 -27.49 -46.56 30.27
N ASN A 96 -28.74 -46.14 30.00
CA ASN A 96 -29.09 -45.51 28.73
C ASN A 96 -28.54 -44.08 28.69
N ILE A 97 -27.90 -43.72 27.56
CA ILE A 97 -27.33 -42.39 27.36
C ILE A 97 -28.35 -41.49 26.68
N HIS A 98 -28.72 -40.44 27.36
CA HIS A 98 -29.60 -39.37 26.85
C HIS A 98 -28.75 -38.18 26.41
N LYS A 99 -28.91 -37.71 25.15
CA LYS A 99 -28.34 -36.48 24.64
C LYS A 99 -29.26 -35.32 24.97
N LEU A 100 -28.87 -34.51 25.91
CA LEU A 100 -29.66 -33.42 26.48
C LEU A 100 -28.95 -32.09 26.30
N VAL A 101 -29.60 -31.01 26.68
CA VAL A 101 -29.04 -29.67 26.70
C VAL A 101 -29.36 -28.98 28.02
N PHE A 102 -28.40 -28.40 28.67
CA PHE A 102 -28.65 -27.40 29.70
C PHE A 102 -28.98 -26.07 29.02
N GLU A 103 -30.15 -25.54 29.25
CA GLU A 103 -30.56 -24.23 28.82
C GLU A 103 -30.50 -23.28 30.02
N LEU A 104 -29.55 -22.35 30.01
CA LEU A 104 -29.26 -21.38 31.06
C LEU A 104 -29.81 -20.03 30.60
N ILE A 105 -30.72 -19.45 31.37
CA ILE A 105 -31.40 -18.21 31.02
C ILE A 105 -31.09 -17.14 32.06
N SER A 106 -30.68 -15.96 31.63
CA SER A 106 -30.53 -14.75 32.42
C SER A 106 -31.35 -13.60 31.86
N PHE A 107 -31.87 -12.75 32.73
CA PHE A 107 -32.55 -11.51 32.37
C PHE A 107 -31.68 -10.32 32.76
N ILE A 108 -31.02 -9.72 31.77
CA ILE A 108 -30.10 -8.60 31.94
C ILE A 108 -30.89 -7.31 31.71
N PRO A 109 -30.92 -6.34 32.65
CA PRO A 109 -31.53 -5.04 32.39
C PRO A 109 -30.96 -4.40 31.15
N ARG A 110 -31.83 -3.84 30.32
CA ARG A 110 -31.45 -3.34 28.98
C ARG A 110 -30.34 -2.28 29.05
N GLU A 111 -30.33 -1.45 30.06
CA GLU A 111 -29.29 -0.43 30.29
C GLU A 111 -27.91 -1.04 30.57
N TYR A 112 -27.84 -2.12 31.36
CA TYR A 112 -26.56 -2.83 31.62
C TYR A 112 -26.07 -3.60 30.40
N PHE A 113 -26.99 -4.22 29.65
CA PHE A 113 -26.65 -4.92 28.42
C PHE A 113 -26.09 -3.97 27.37
N VAL A 114 -26.74 -2.81 27.15
CA VAL A 114 -26.26 -1.79 26.21
C VAL A 114 -24.91 -1.23 26.66
N THR A 115 -24.70 -1.00 27.96
CA THR A 115 -23.43 -0.49 28.51
C THR A 115 -22.32 -1.53 28.36
N SER A 116 -22.57 -2.80 28.66
CA SER A 116 -21.60 -3.88 28.51
C SER A 116 -21.17 -4.05 27.04
N ILE A 117 -22.13 -4.16 26.12
CA ILE A 117 -21.83 -4.25 24.68
C ILE A 117 -21.06 -3.00 24.21
N LYS A 118 -21.47 -1.81 24.65
CA LYS A 118 -20.78 -0.57 24.29
C LYS A 118 -19.32 -0.58 24.74
N THR A 119 -19.04 -1.09 25.93
CA THR A 119 -17.68 -1.20 26.47
C THR A 119 -16.87 -2.21 25.67
N ASP A 120 -17.42 -3.40 25.38
CA ASP A 120 -16.73 -4.43 24.58
C ASP A 120 -16.47 -3.95 23.12
N MET A 121 -17.37 -3.12 22.57
CA MET A 121 -17.20 -2.53 21.24
C MET A 121 -16.14 -1.42 21.19
N MET A 122 -15.66 -0.92 22.33
CA MET A 122 -14.70 0.19 22.43
C MET A 122 -13.28 -0.25 22.78
N VAL A 123 -13.06 -1.54 23.01
CA VAL A 123 -11.78 -2.09 23.44
C VAL A 123 -11.26 -3.09 22.41
N ASP A 124 -9.96 -3.12 22.20
CA ASP A 124 -9.26 -4.20 21.50
C ASP A 124 -9.15 -5.39 22.46
N LEU A 125 -9.88 -6.48 22.16
CA LEU A 125 -9.97 -7.66 23.02
C LEU A 125 -8.65 -8.43 23.17
N ALA A 126 -7.69 -8.23 22.25
CA ALA A 126 -6.41 -8.93 22.29
C ALA A 126 -5.46 -8.35 23.34
N ILE A 127 -5.51 -7.04 23.58
CA ILE A 127 -4.58 -6.34 24.48
C ILE A 127 -5.25 -5.45 25.53
N GLY A 128 -6.59 -5.37 25.53
CA GLY A 128 -7.36 -4.71 26.58
C GLY A 128 -7.30 -3.17 26.60
N ILE A 129 -6.81 -2.52 25.54
CA ILE A 129 -6.78 -1.05 25.41
C ILE A 129 -7.89 -0.56 24.48
N PRO A 130 -8.24 0.74 24.46
CA PRO A 130 -9.21 1.30 23.54
C PRO A 130 -8.91 0.92 22.07
N ASN A 131 -9.96 0.68 21.31
CA ASN A 131 -9.91 0.57 19.85
C ASN A 131 -10.28 1.91 19.19
N LEU A 132 -10.45 1.93 17.85
CA LEU A 132 -10.82 3.14 17.11
C LEU A 132 -12.12 3.78 17.65
N SER A 133 -13.14 2.98 18.00
CA SER A 133 -14.40 3.52 18.53
C SER A 133 -14.20 4.19 19.89
N GLY A 134 -13.42 3.58 20.78
CA GLY A 134 -13.04 4.17 22.06
C GLY A 134 -12.24 5.46 21.91
N TYR A 135 -11.30 5.47 20.97
CA TYR A 135 -10.51 6.66 20.63
C TYR A 135 -11.39 7.83 20.14
N LEU A 136 -12.30 7.57 19.19
CA LEU A 136 -13.19 8.60 18.64
C LEU A 136 -14.16 9.12 19.68
N GLU A 137 -14.67 8.27 20.60
CA GLU A 137 -15.51 8.74 21.71
C GLU A 137 -14.73 9.64 22.68
N TYR A 138 -13.46 9.31 22.97
CA TYR A 138 -12.63 10.16 23.80
C TYR A 138 -12.33 11.51 23.13
N ALA A 139 -11.99 11.50 21.84
CA ALA A 139 -11.81 12.73 21.06
C ALA A 139 -13.10 13.60 21.06
N ALA A 140 -14.30 12.95 20.95
CA ALA A 140 -15.58 13.65 21.05
C ALA A 140 -15.76 14.32 22.43
N LYS A 141 -15.41 13.65 23.52
CA LYS A 141 -15.48 14.22 24.88
C LYS A 141 -14.54 15.43 25.04
N LEU A 142 -13.32 15.36 24.51
CA LEU A 142 -12.39 16.48 24.50
C LEU A 142 -12.91 17.66 23.68
N LEU A 143 -13.53 17.38 22.51
CA LEU A 143 -14.14 18.41 21.66
C LEU A 143 -15.31 19.08 22.38
N MET A 144 -16.22 18.30 22.99
CA MET A 144 -17.39 18.82 23.72
C MET A 144 -17.00 19.64 24.94
N SER A 145 -15.88 19.31 25.59
CA SER A 145 -15.36 20.08 26.73
C SER A 145 -14.53 21.29 26.33
N GLY A 146 -14.32 21.53 25.03
CA GLY A 146 -13.48 22.60 24.52
C GLY A 146 -11.98 22.43 24.72
N ARG A 147 -11.54 21.25 25.17
CA ARG A 147 -10.14 20.96 25.52
C ARG A 147 -9.31 20.34 24.40
N ILE A 148 -9.93 20.00 23.26
CA ILE A 148 -9.25 19.26 22.20
C ILE A 148 -8.04 20.00 21.63
N ALA A 149 -8.05 21.34 21.63
CA ALA A 149 -6.95 22.18 21.13
C ALA A 149 -5.69 22.11 22.03
N ASP A 150 -5.80 21.60 23.28
CA ASP A 150 -4.67 21.41 24.18
C ASP A 150 -3.90 20.12 23.86
N TYR A 151 -4.42 19.30 22.91
CA TYR A 151 -3.89 17.99 22.58
C TYR A 151 -3.32 17.94 21.18
N ASP A 152 -2.38 17.02 21.00
CA ASP A 152 -1.92 16.54 19.71
C ASP A 152 -2.40 15.10 19.54
N ALA A 153 -2.65 14.72 18.29
CA ALA A 153 -2.92 13.34 17.93
C ALA A 153 -1.74 12.77 17.14
N MET A 154 -1.49 11.48 17.30
CA MET A 154 -0.47 10.78 16.52
C MET A 154 -1.01 9.43 16.06
N TYR A 155 -0.80 9.12 14.79
CA TYR A 155 -0.97 7.77 14.23
C TYR A 155 0.42 7.21 13.97
N PHE A 156 0.65 5.96 14.39
CA PHE A 156 1.95 5.33 14.20
C PHE A 156 1.84 3.81 14.08
N ASN A 157 2.86 3.19 13.48
CA ASN A 157 3.03 1.75 13.48
C ASN A 157 4.46 1.36 13.86
N ILE A 158 4.63 0.12 14.31
CA ILE A 158 5.94 -0.44 14.64
C ILE A 158 6.69 -0.74 13.35
N HIS A 159 7.85 -0.10 13.16
CA HIS A 159 8.65 -0.29 11.96
C HIS A 159 9.10 -1.75 11.81
N ASN A 160 8.94 -2.31 10.61
CA ASN A 160 9.32 -3.70 10.27
C ASN A 160 8.66 -4.79 11.14
N PHE A 161 7.48 -4.56 11.72
CA PHE A 161 6.78 -5.57 12.52
C PHE A 161 6.49 -6.87 11.75
N LYS A 162 6.34 -6.82 10.43
CA LYS A 162 6.25 -8.00 9.57
C LYS A 162 7.39 -8.99 9.77
N PHE A 163 8.61 -8.46 10.01
CA PHE A 163 9.79 -9.30 10.26
C PHE A 163 9.70 -10.02 11.61
N ILE A 164 9.10 -9.39 12.61
CA ILE A 164 8.85 -10.00 13.92
C ILE A 164 7.91 -11.20 13.78
N ASN A 165 6.81 -11.06 13.02
CA ASN A 165 5.88 -12.17 12.77
C ASN A 165 6.51 -13.33 11.99
N ASN A 166 7.58 -13.10 11.24
CA ASN A 166 8.32 -14.17 10.56
C ASN A 166 9.29 -14.94 11.48
N ILE A 167 9.79 -14.28 12.55
CA ILE A 167 10.72 -14.88 13.52
C ILE A 167 9.97 -15.52 14.68
N PHE A 168 8.88 -14.91 15.11
CA PHE A 168 8.07 -15.33 16.24
C PHE A 168 6.73 -15.92 15.75
N SER A 169 6.13 -16.79 16.56
CA SER A 169 4.78 -17.29 16.29
C SER A 169 3.76 -16.14 16.40
N TYR A 170 2.56 -16.32 15.83
CA TYR A 170 1.46 -15.35 15.92
C TYR A 170 1.11 -14.99 17.38
N THR A 171 1.19 -15.97 18.29
CA THR A 171 0.94 -15.78 19.73
C THR A 171 2.01 -14.90 20.36
N GLU A 172 3.28 -15.11 20.03
CA GLU A 172 4.40 -14.30 20.53
C GLU A 172 4.38 -12.89 19.93
N GLY A 173 3.93 -12.73 18.68
CA GLY A 173 3.69 -11.43 18.07
C GLY A 173 2.66 -10.59 18.83
N ASN A 174 1.58 -11.19 19.34
CA ASN A 174 0.61 -10.50 20.18
C ASN A 174 1.20 -10.11 21.54
N GLU A 175 2.08 -10.94 22.12
CA GLU A 175 2.77 -10.59 23.35
C GLU A 175 3.71 -9.39 23.14
N VAL A 176 4.43 -9.33 22.01
CA VAL A 176 5.25 -8.16 21.65
C VAL A 176 4.39 -6.89 21.59
N ILE A 177 3.23 -6.94 20.93
CA ILE A 177 2.30 -5.82 20.82
C ILE A 177 1.78 -5.41 22.21
N PHE A 178 1.44 -6.38 23.06
CA PHE A 178 0.96 -6.12 24.43
C PHE A 178 2.02 -5.42 25.28
N GLN A 179 3.26 -5.92 25.29
CA GLN A 179 4.36 -5.32 26.02
C GLN A 179 4.74 -3.93 25.49
N TYR A 180 4.69 -3.75 24.15
CA TYR A 180 4.89 -2.45 23.53
C TYR A 180 3.83 -1.43 23.97
N ALA A 181 2.56 -1.82 23.90
CA ALA A 181 1.45 -0.96 24.34
C ALA A 181 1.58 -0.59 25.83
N ASN A 182 1.87 -1.57 26.70
CA ASN A 182 2.07 -1.31 28.14
C ASN A 182 3.24 -0.35 28.41
N ARG A 183 4.34 -0.49 27.67
CA ARG A 183 5.47 0.43 27.78
C ARG A 183 5.08 1.87 27.43
N LEU A 184 4.27 2.05 26.39
CA LEU A 184 3.77 3.37 25.98
C LEU A 184 2.78 3.94 27.00
N ILE A 185 1.84 3.12 27.48
CA ILE A 185 0.83 3.54 28.45
C ILE A 185 1.48 4.02 29.76
N ALA A 186 2.58 3.40 30.18
CA ALA A 186 3.29 3.80 31.39
C ALA A 186 3.84 5.24 31.36
N GLU A 187 3.97 5.85 30.19
CA GLU A 187 4.41 7.24 30.01
C GLU A 187 3.25 8.24 29.83
N LEU A 188 2.02 7.73 29.62
CA LEU A 188 0.84 8.57 29.45
C LEU A 188 0.32 9.09 30.79
N LYS A 189 -0.29 10.27 30.79
CA LYS A 189 -1.01 10.84 31.91
C LYS A 189 -2.47 10.36 31.96
N ASP A 190 -3.16 10.56 33.07
CA ASP A 190 -4.54 10.09 33.31
C ASP A 190 -5.56 10.61 32.27
N ASP A 191 -5.27 11.75 31.64
CA ASP A 191 -6.11 12.37 30.62
C ASP A 191 -5.54 12.24 29.20
N GLU A 192 -4.63 11.32 28.97
CA GLU A 192 -4.09 10.95 27.66
C GLU A 192 -4.55 9.53 27.29
N MET A 193 -4.65 9.20 26.02
CA MET A 193 -5.22 7.93 25.59
C MET A 193 -4.44 7.32 24.44
N LEU A 194 -4.02 6.06 24.62
CA LEU A 194 -3.54 5.18 23.56
C LEU A 194 -4.67 4.25 23.09
N ALA A 195 -4.81 4.05 21.79
CA ALA A 195 -5.72 3.07 21.22
C ALA A 195 -5.02 2.26 20.12
N ARG A 196 -5.50 1.03 19.90
CA ARG A 196 -5.04 0.16 18.83
C ARG A 196 -6.06 0.09 17.70
N LEU A 197 -5.60 0.24 16.46
CA LEU A 197 -6.46 0.16 15.26
C LEU A 197 -6.48 -1.23 14.62
N GLY A 198 -5.63 -2.13 15.11
CA GLY A 198 -5.42 -3.47 14.58
C GLY A 198 -3.99 -3.68 14.05
N GLY A 199 -3.53 -4.93 14.05
CA GLY A 199 -2.14 -5.25 13.72
C GLY A 199 -1.16 -4.51 14.63
N ASP A 200 -0.21 -3.82 14.04
CA ASP A 200 0.81 -2.98 14.68
C ASP A 200 0.50 -1.48 14.61
N ASN A 201 -0.76 -1.11 14.31
CA ASN A 201 -1.19 0.28 14.15
C ASN A 201 -1.82 0.83 15.43
N PHE A 202 -1.35 1.98 15.85
CA PHE A 202 -1.78 2.67 17.06
C PHE A 202 -2.13 4.13 16.78
N VAL A 203 -2.95 4.70 17.68
CA VAL A 203 -3.22 6.13 17.74
C VAL A 203 -3.14 6.58 19.19
N VAL A 204 -2.67 7.80 19.41
CA VAL A 204 -2.61 8.43 20.73
C VAL A 204 -3.21 9.83 20.70
N LEU A 205 -3.92 10.21 21.75
CA LEU A 205 -4.25 11.58 22.10
C LEU A 205 -3.41 11.97 23.29
N ILE A 206 -2.55 12.93 23.12
CA ILE A 206 -1.55 13.33 24.11
C ILE A 206 -1.58 14.85 24.29
N ARG A 207 -1.30 15.35 25.48
CA ARG A 207 -1.14 16.78 25.68
C ARG A 207 0.00 17.32 24.85
N ARG A 208 -0.20 18.48 24.25
CA ARG A 208 0.81 19.12 23.38
C ARG A 208 2.17 19.27 24.05
N GLU A 209 2.18 19.57 25.34
CA GLU A 209 3.42 19.70 26.13
C GLU A 209 4.21 18.39 26.27
N ASN A 210 3.55 17.23 26.12
CA ASN A 210 4.16 15.90 26.22
C ASN A 210 4.49 15.30 24.85
N ALA A 211 4.03 15.90 23.75
CA ALA A 211 4.10 15.35 22.40
C ALA A 211 5.53 15.03 21.95
N ASP A 212 6.45 15.97 22.09
CA ASP A 212 7.86 15.80 21.67
C ASP A 212 8.57 14.68 22.45
N SER A 213 8.27 14.55 23.74
CA SER A 213 8.86 13.48 24.57
C SER A 213 8.33 12.11 24.17
N PHE A 214 7.06 12.04 23.80
CA PHE A 214 6.43 10.80 23.34
C PHE A 214 6.91 10.40 21.94
N ILE A 215 7.13 11.34 21.01
CA ILE A 215 7.75 11.07 19.72
C ILE A 215 9.14 10.46 19.91
N LYS A 216 9.98 11.04 20.78
CA LYS A 216 11.30 10.48 21.10
C LYS A 216 11.24 9.06 21.67
N LEU A 217 10.22 8.77 22.49
CA LEU A 217 9.97 7.42 22.97
C LEU A 217 9.64 6.47 21.82
N LEU A 218 8.77 6.89 20.88
CA LEU A 218 8.39 6.10 19.71
C LEU A 218 9.56 5.83 18.75
N GLU A 219 10.53 6.73 18.67
CA GLU A 219 11.74 6.55 17.88
C GLU A 219 12.66 5.46 18.45
N ASN A 220 12.58 5.19 19.76
CA ASN A 220 13.49 4.26 20.45
C ASN A 220 12.80 3.61 21.67
N THR A 221 11.94 2.65 21.44
CA THR A 221 11.18 1.94 22.48
C THR A 221 11.78 0.58 22.78
N ASP A 222 12.30 0.40 24.00
CA ASP A 222 12.76 -0.89 24.50
C ASP A 222 11.65 -1.64 25.22
N ILE A 223 11.47 -2.91 24.88
CA ILE A 223 10.60 -3.83 25.59
C ILE A 223 11.32 -5.13 25.95
N ASN A 224 10.87 -5.78 27.01
CA ASN A 224 11.32 -7.10 27.40
C ASN A 224 10.18 -8.10 27.16
N ILE A 225 10.48 -9.17 26.44
CA ILE A 225 9.54 -10.27 26.21
C ILE A 225 10.12 -11.55 26.78
N GLU A 226 9.23 -12.48 27.15
CA GLU A 226 9.58 -13.86 27.47
C GLU A 226 8.93 -14.76 26.43
N THR A 227 9.77 -15.51 25.68
CA THR A 227 9.27 -16.42 24.66
C THR A 227 8.57 -17.62 25.29
N SER A 228 7.77 -18.33 24.52
CA SER A 228 7.11 -19.59 24.93
C SER A 228 8.10 -20.64 25.45
N SER A 229 9.37 -20.54 25.07
CA SER A 229 10.48 -21.37 25.57
C SER A 229 11.16 -20.85 26.84
N GLY A 230 10.63 -19.77 27.49
CA GLY A 230 11.18 -19.17 28.71
C GLY A 230 12.43 -18.31 28.51
N ILE A 231 12.77 -17.97 27.27
CA ILE A 231 13.93 -17.12 26.96
C ILE A 231 13.52 -15.66 27.05
N LYS A 232 14.19 -14.89 27.92
CA LYS A 232 14.01 -13.44 28.00
C LYS A 232 14.82 -12.73 26.92
N ARG A 233 14.15 -11.84 26.16
CA ARG A 233 14.78 -11.02 25.12
C ARG A 233 14.41 -9.56 25.31
N ARG A 234 15.39 -8.67 25.14
CA ARG A 234 15.16 -7.24 25.00
C ARG A 234 15.09 -6.93 23.51
N LEU A 235 14.01 -6.28 23.10
CA LEU A 235 13.78 -5.84 21.73
C LEU A 235 13.68 -4.33 21.72
N ASN A 236 14.25 -3.71 20.70
CA ASN A 236 14.18 -2.27 20.47
C ASN A 236 13.35 -2.00 19.24
N PHE A 237 12.42 -1.08 19.32
CA PHE A 237 11.52 -0.70 18.24
C PHE A 237 11.59 0.79 17.95
N SER A 238 11.50 1.13 16.68
CA SER A 238 11.17 2.47 16.23
C SER A 238 9.79 2.46 15.56
N ALA A 239 9.09 3.59 15.62
CA ALA A 239 7.83 3.77 14.93
C ALA A 239 7.90 4.95 13.97
N ARG A 240 7.12 4.87 12.87
CA ARG A 240 6.85 6.04 12.02
C ARG A 240 5.60 6.72 12.51
N VAL A 241 5.64 8.05 12.62
CA VAL A 241 4.63 8.85 13.30
C VAL A 241 4.08 9.94 12.39
N GLY A 242 2.79 9.88 12.09
CA GLY A 242 2.04 11.02 11.56
C GLY A 242 1.34 11.75 12.70
N ALA A 243 1.71 12.98 12.98
CA ALA A 243 1.18 13.79 14.08
C ALA A 243 0.31 14.94 13.56
N ALA A 244 -0.57 15.47 14.39
CA ALA A 244 -1.35 16.66 14.10
C ALA A 244 -1.68 17.46 15.36
N HIS A 245 -1.55 18.77 15.26
CA HIS A 245 -2.15 19.70 16.22
C HIS A 245 -3.67 19.71 16.03
N LEU A 246 -4.43 19.73 17.13
CA LEU A 246 -5.89 19.59 17.07
C LEU A 246 -6.62 20.95 17.16
N ASP A 247 -5.94 22.02 16.77
CA ASP A 247 -6.56 23.34 16.65
C ASP A 247 -7.60 23.33 15.51
N GLY A 248 -8.77 23.93 15.75
CA GLY A 248 -9.83 24.11 14.77
C GLY A 248 -10.58 22.83 14.36
N ILE A 249 -10.35 21.70 15.06
CA ILE A 249 -11.09 20.44 14.82
C ILE A 249 -12.58 20.63 15.07
N LYS A 250 -13.42 20.19 14.12
CA LYS A 250 -14.87 20.30 14.19
C LYS A 250 -15.59 19.00 14.53
N ASN A 251 -14.96 17.88 14.24
CA ASN A 251 -15.51 16.55 14.53
C ASN A 251 -14.38 15.55 14.80
N PRO A 252 -14.63 14.45 15.54
CA PRO A 252 -13.61 13.45 15.88
C PRO A 252 -12.98 12.75 14.69
N GLY A 253 -13.72 12.58 13.59
CA GLY A 253 -13.21 11.93 12.37
C GLY A 253 -12.09 12.75 11.70
N GLU A 254 -12.12 14.08 11.84
CA GLU A 254 -11.08 14.97 11.31
C GLU A 254 -9.74 14.75 12.00
N VAL A 255 -9.73 14.33 13.28
CA VAL A 255 -8.50 13.96 14.00
C VAL A 255 -7.79 12.82 13.27
N MET A 256 -8.53 11.74 13.00
CA MET A 256 -7.99 10.57 12.29
C MET A 256 -7.54 10.93 10.86
N HIS A 257 -8.31 11.77 10.18
CA HIS A 257 -7.96 12.22 8.83
C HIS A 257 -6.61 12.93 8.81
N ARG A 258 -6.39 13.94 9.68
CA ARG A 258 -5.13 14.69 9.74
C ARG A 258 -3.92 13.79 10.02
N VAL A 259 -4.00 12.93 11.03
CA VAL A 259 -2.88 12.06 11.39
C VAL A 259 -2.61 10.99 10.32
N SER A 260 -3.65 10.51 9.63
CA SER A 260 -3.50 9.57 8.54
C SER A 260 -2.81 10.19 7.33
N VAL A 261 -3.18 11.43 6.92
CA VAL A 261 -2.52 12.18 5.84
C VAL A 261 -1.04 12.38 6.18
N ALA A 262 -0.72 12.83 7.39
CA ALA A 262 0.65 13.00 7.85
C ALA A 262 1.44 11.67 7.79
N TYR A 263 0.87 10.58 8.29
CA TYR A 263 1.51 9.27 8.28
C TYR A 263 1.75 8.75 6.85
N GLN A 264 0.77 8.86 5.96
CA GLN A 264 0.90 8.39 4.58
C GLN A 264 2.02 9.13 3.83
N SER A 265 2.25 10.41 4.13
CA SER A 265 3.32 11.20 3.50
C SER A 265 4.74 10.71 3.79
N ILE A 266 4.92 9.94 4.89
CA ILE A 266 6.23 9.40 5.30
C ILE A 266 6.33 7.88 5.28
N LYS A 267 5.23 7.18 5.03
CA LYS A 267 5.16 5.72 5.14
C LYS A 267 6.29 4.98 4.40
N GLU A 268 6.70 5.49 3.26
CA GLU A 268 7.73 4.89 2.40
C GLU A 268 9.11 5.59 2.52
N ARG A 269 9.16 6.72 3.22
CA ARG A 269 10.40 7.48 3.39
C ARG A 269 11.28 6.85 4.48
N LYS A 270 12.56 6.63 4.16
CA LYS A 270 13.54 6.02 5.09
C LYS A 270 14.22 7.06 5.98
N ASP A 271 14.21 8.31 5.56
CA ASP A 271 14.93 9.44 6.16
C ASP A 271 14.15 10.19 7.25
N ILE A 272 12.81 9.98 7.33
CA ILE A 272 11.94 10.69 8.26
C ILE A 272 11.15 9.68 9.09
N LEU A 273 11.20 9.84 10.42
CA LEU A 273 10.44 9.01 11.35
C LEU A 273 9.14 9.67 11.81
N SER A 274 9.07 11.01 11.86
CA SER A 274 7.88 11.73 12.29
C SER A 274 7.62 12.98 11.45
N ILE A 275 6.35 13.30 11.23
CA ILE A 275 5.91 14.54 10.58
C ILE A 275 4.59 15.02 11.17
N TYR A 276 4.46 16.34 11.29
CA TYR A 276 3.19 16.97 11.63
C TYR A 276 2.37 17.28 10.36
N PHE A 277 1.06 17.10 10.47
CA PHE A 277 0.10 17.51 9.46
C PHE A 277 0.21 19.02 9.18
N CYS A 278 0.19 19.37 7.91
CA CYS A 278 0.01 20.74 7.42
C CYS A 278 -0.87 20.71 6.16
N ASP A 279 -1.42 21.86 5.79
CA ASP A 279 -2.33 21.95 4.65
C ASP A 279 -1.67 21.54 3.33
N ASP A 280 -0.37 21.78 3.16
CA ASP A 280 0.40 21.33 1.98
C ASP A 280 0.39 19.81 1.81
N LEU A 281 0.39 19.05 2.91
CA LEU A 281 0.29 17.58 2.84
C LEU A 281 -1.10 17.14 2.38
N LEU A 282 -2.13 17.83 2.85
CA LEU A 282 -3.51 17.57 2.44
C LEU A 282 -3.69 17.87 0.95
N GLU A 283 -3.19 19.02 0.47
CA GLU A 283 -3.26 19.39 -0.94
C GLU A 283 -2.56 18.35 -1.84
N LYS A 284 -1.37 17.89 -1.44
CA LYS A 284 -0.65 16.82 -2.16
C LYS A 284 -1.44 15.52 -2.20
N GLU A 285 -2.03 15.11 -1.07
CA GLU A 285 -2.86 13.90 -1.01
C GLU A 285 -4.10 14.04 -1.91
N MET A 286 -4.78 15.18 -1.89
CA MET A 286 -5.93 15.45 -2.76
C MET A 286 -5.52 15.40 -4.24
N GLN A 287 -4.42 16.04 -4.63
CA GLN A 287 -3.88 15.99 -5.99
C GLN A 287 -3.55 14.55 -6.42
N MET A 288 -2.93 13.76 -5.52
CA MET A 288 -2.64 12.36 -5.79
C MET A 288 -3.92 11.55 -6.06
N GLN A 289 -4.93 11.72 -5.21
CA GLN A 289 -6.21 11.03 -5.38
C GLN A 289 -6.94 11.44 -6.66
N GLU A 290 -6.89 12.72 -7.03
CA GLU A 290 -7.45 13.20 -8.30
C GLU A 290 -6.77 12.55 -9.52
N ILE A 291 -5.43 12.40 -9.48
CA ILE A 291 -4.67 11.74 -10.55
C ILE A 291 -5.09 10.27 -10.65
N ILE A 292 -5.11 9.55 -9.52
CA ILE A 292 -5.46 8.13 -9.47
C ILE A 292 -6.88 7.86 -10.00
N HIS A 293 -7.86 8.66 -9.54
CA HIS A 293 -9.26 8.49 -9.95
C HIS A 293 -9.53 8.99 -11.39
N GLY A 294 -8.80 10.03 -11.81
CA GLY A 294 -8.95 10.61 -13.15
C GLY A 294 -8.29 9.81 -14.26
N PHE A 295 -7.29 8.99 -13.95
CA PHE A 295 -6.40 8.34 -14.92
C PHE A 295 -7.14 7.55 -16.00
N GLY A 296 -8.03 6.64 -15.65
CA GLY A 296 -8.74 5.82 -16.63
C GLY A 296 -9.63 6.65 -17.59
N LYS A 297 -10.21 7.75 -17.10
CA LYS A 297 -10.96 8.69 -17.95
C LYS A 297 -10.03 9.47 -18.86
N ALA A 298 -8.87 9.88 -18.36
CA ALA A 298 -7.88 10.62 -19.13
C ALA A 298 -7.33 9.79 -20.31
N ILE A 299 -7.06 8.50 -20.10
CA ILE A 299 -6.71 7.56 -21.18
C ILE A 299 -7.84 7.48 -22.21
N ALA A 300 -9.08 7.22 -21.77
CA ALA A 300 -10.22 7.06 -22.66
C ALA A 300 -10.57 8.34 -23.46
N ASN A 301 -10.29 9.49 -22.90
CA ASN A 301 -10.53 10.81 -23.52
C ASN A 301 -9.32 11.32 -24.34
N HIS A 302 -8.23 10.57 -24.47
CA HIS A 302 -6.99 11.01 -25.12
C HIS A 302 -6.42 12.32 -24.53
N GLU A 303 -6.51 12.49 -23.20
CA GLU A 303 -5.94 13.64 -22.52
C GLU A 303 -4.40 13.55 -22.41
N PHE A 304 -3.83 12.36 -22.52
CA PHE A 304 -2.39 12.17 -22.63
C PHE A 304 -1.95 12.38 -24.08
N VAL A 305 -1.06 13.35 -24.27
CA VAL A 305 -0.48 13.68 -25.56
C VAL A 305 1.01 13.43 -25.57
N VAL A 306 1.58 13.06 -26.71
CA VAL A 306 3.01 12.77 -26.83
C VAL A 306 3.72 13.98 -27.45
N TYR A 307 4.77 14.40 -26.79
CA TYR A 307 5.75 15.35 -27.30
C TYR A 307 7.00 14.59 -27.70
N TYR A 308 7.68 15.04 -28.72
CA TYR A 308 8.86 14.40 -29.26
C TYR A 308 10.07 15.29 -29.10
N GLN A 309 11.10 14.83 -28.38
CA GLN A 309 12.36 15.55 -28.26
C GLN A 309 13.38 15.00 -29.23
N PRO A 310 13.87 15.83 -30.18
CA PRO A 310 14.80 15.39 -31.19
C PRO A 310 16.12 14.85 -30.64
N LYS A 311 16.55 13.71 -31.20
CA LYS A 311 17.88 13.13 -31.03
C LYS A 311 18.70 13.46 -32.27
N VAL A 312 19.86 14.10 -32.13
CA VAL A 312 20.63 14.66 -33.23
C VAL A 312 22.05 14.07 -33.27
N GLU A 313 22.49 13.63 -34.42
CA GLU A 313 23.88 13.24 -34.64
C GLU A 313 24.78 14.48 -34.66
N ILE A 314 25.84 14.47 -33.86
CA ILE A 314 26.69 15.65 -33.62
C ILE A 314 27.45 16.03 -34.89
N SER A 315 27.98 15.04 -35.65
CA SER A 315 28.86 15.26 -36.80
C SER A 315 28.20 16.00 -37.96
N GLU A 316 26.98 15.63 -38.30
CA GLU A 316 26.26 16.17 -39.45
C GLU A 316 25.09 17.07 -39.05
N LYS A 317 24.79 17.22 -37.76
CA LYS A 317 23.60 17.87 -37.24
C LYS A 317 22.31 17.28 -37.86
N LYS A 318 22.30 15.96 -38.05
CA LYS A 318 21.20 15.21 -38.64
C LYS A 318 20.28 14.66 -37.55
N LEU A 319 18.98 14.83 -37.75
CA LEU A 319 17.98 14.18 -36.92
C LEU A 319 18.04 12.66 -37.14
N ILE A 320 18.25 11.90 -36.09
CA ILE A 320 18.30 10.43 -36.11
C ILE A 320 17.04 9.78 -35.53
N GLY A 321 16.28 10.51 -34.76
CA GLY A 321 15.10 10.06 -34.07
C GLY A 321 14.60 11.07 -33.05
N ALA A 322 13.74 10.62 -32.16
CA ALA A 322 13.28 11.43 -31.03
C ALA A 322 12.91 10.55 -29.84
N GLU A 323 12.85 11.16 -28.67
CA GLU A 323 12.25 10.57 -27.48
C GLU A 323 10.79 10.99 -27.34
N ALA A 324 9.91 10.01 -27.12
CA ALA A 324 8.49 10.21 -26.87
C ALA A 324 8.28 10.56 -25.39
N LEU A 325 7.85 11.76 -25.12
CA LEU A 325 7.66 12.33 -23.80
C LEU A 325 6.18 12.63 -23.57
N VAL A 326 5.54 11.86 -22.70
CA VAL A 326 4.12 12.06 -22.37
C VAL A 326 3.88 13.42 -21.70
N ARG A 327 2.75 14.04 -22.01
CA ARG A 327 2.22 15.23 -21.36
C ARG A 327 0.74 15.01 -21.09
N TRP A 328 0.25 15.45 -19.97
CA TRP A 328 -1.19 15.36 -19.68
C TRP A 328 -1.85 16.70 -19.96
N ASN A 329 -2.63 16.76 -21.02
CA ASN A 329 -3.45 17.93 -21.35
C ASN A 329 -4.76 17.87 -20.56
N ARG A 330 -4.78 18.51 -19.40
CA ARG A 330 -5.92 18.53 -18.50
C ARG A 330 -6.65 19.87 -18.63
N HIS A 331 -7.84 19.85 -19.25
CA HIS A 331 -8.65 21.05 -19.48
C HIS A 331 -7.92 22.19 -20.25
N GLY A 332 -7.01 21.83 -21.15
CA GLY A 332 -6.22 22.80 -21.93
C GLY A 332 -4.91 23.23 -21.27
N GLU A 333 -4.62 22.75 -20.07
CA GLU A 333 -3.33 22.97 -19.39
C GLU A 333 -2.45 21.74 -19.45
N ILE A 334 -1.18 21.93 -19.79
CA ILE A 334 -0.19 20.86 -19.87
C ILE A 334 0.39 20.59 -18.47
N VAL A 335 0.06 19.43 -17.90
CA VAL A 335 0.61 18.96 -16.64
C VAL A 335 1.95 18.27 -16.89
N ASN A 336 2.97 18.66 -16.12
CA ASN A 336 4.32 18.09 -16.23
C ASN A 336 4.34 16.63 -15.71
N PRO A 337 5.02 15.70 -16.40
CA PRO A 337 5.17 14.30 -16.02
C PRO A 337 5.62 14.06 -14.57
N ILE A 338 6.50 14.90 -14.05
CA ILE A 338 6.99 14.82 -12.66
C ILE A 338 5.86 14.87 -11.60
N LYS A 339 4.69 15.41 -11.98
CA LYS A 339 3.53 15.52 -11.08
C LYS A 339 2.66 14.26 -11.06
N PHE A 340 2.68 13.43 -12.11
CA PHE A 340 1.77 12.29 -12.20
C PHE A 340 2.48 10.94 -12.40
N ILE A 341 3.61 10.87 -13.09
CA ILE A 341 4.33 9.61 -13.32
C ILE A 341 4.68 8.90 -12.01
N PRO A 342 5.31 9.56 -10.99
CA PRO A 342 5.64 8.88 -9.75
C PRO A 342 4.42 8.33 -9.00
N ILE A 343 3.26 9.01 -9.13
CA ILE A 343 2.01 8.58 -8.54
C ILE A 343 1.48 7.32 -9.26
N LEU A 344 1.50 7.34 -10.60
CA LEU A 344 1.07 6.19 -11.41
C LEU A 344 2.00 4.99 -11.25
N GLU A 345 3.30 5.22 -11.08
CA GLU A 345 4.26 4.17 -10.75
C GLU A 345 3.94 3.53 -9.41
N LYS A 346 3.72 4.32 -8.37
CA LYS A 346 3.36 3.84 -7.04
C LYS A 346 2.10 2.96 -7.09
N GLU A 347 1.09 3.38 -7.83
CA GLU A 347 -0.19 2.69 -7.99
C GLU A 347 -0.18 1.55 -9.02
N GLY A 348 0.95 1.32 -9.71
CA GLY A 348 1.07 0.28 -10.74
C GLY A 348 0.33 0.59 -12.05
N LYS A 349 -0.11 1.83 -12.25
CA LYS A 349 -0.84 2.28 -13.45
C LYS A 349 0.07 2.78 -14.56
N VAL A 350 1.35 3.00 -14.26
CA VAL A 350 2.32 3.49 -15.24
C VAL A 350 2.45 2.54 -16.43
N CYS A 351 2.37 1.23 -16.23
CA CYS A 351 2.46 0.27 -17.33
C CYS A 351 1.34 0.45 -18.38
N GLU A 352 0.15 0.84 -17.95
CA GLU A 352 -0.95 1.16 -18.88
C GLU A 352 -0.67 2.44 -19.66
N LEU A 353 -0.06 3.44 -19.01
CA LEU A 353 0.36 4.67 -19.66
C LEU A 353 1.48 4.44 -20.68
N ASP A 354 2.48 3.60 -20.36
CA ASP A 354 3.60 3.31 -21.25
C ASP A 354 3.12 2.62 -22.53
N PHE A 355 2.21 1.64 -22.43
CA PHE A 355 1.58 1.03 -23.59
C PHE A 355 0.74 2.02 -24.40
N TYR A 356 0.01 2.92 -23.74
CA TYR A 356 -0.73 3.98 -24.42
C TYR A 356 0.21 4.89 -25.22
N VAL A 357 1.34 5.32 -24.64
CA VAL A 357 2.35 6.14 -25.32
C VAL A 357 2.93 5.40 -26.52
N LEU A 358 3.25 4.11 -26.37
CA LEU A 358 3.72 3.27 -27.48
C LEU A 358 2.68 3.20 -28.61
N GLU A 359 1.39 3.03 -28.31
CA GLU A 359 0.33 3.04 -29.33
C GLU A 359 0.25 4.37 -30.09
N GLU A 360 0.37 5.50 -29.39
CA GLU A 360 0.39 6.84 -30.02
C GLU A 360 1.64 7.04 -30.91
N VAL A 361 2.80 6.56 -30.46
CA VAL A 361 4.04 6.54 -31.28
C VAL A 361 3.83 5.70 -32.56
N CYS A 362 3.28 4.50 -32.43
CA CYS A 362 3.00 3.63 -33.56
C CYS A 362 1.98 4.25 -34.53
N ARG A 363 0.95 4.93 -34.00
CA ARG A 363 -0.03 5.67 -34.82
C ARG A 363 0.65 6.75 -35.65
N MET A 364 1.47 7.59 -35.03
CA MET A 364 2.20 8.67 -35.71
C MET A 364 3.16 8.12 -36.79
N LEU A 365 3.94 7.09 -36.46
CA LEU A 365 4.85 6.45 -37.44
C LEU A 365 4.08 5.82 -38.60
N LYS A 366 2.92 5.20 -38.35
CA LYS A 366 2.04 4.68 -39.40
C LYS A 366 1.49 5.76 -40.32
N GLU A 367 1.05 6.88 -39.78
CA GLU A 367 0.56 8.02 -40.56
C GLU A 367 1.68 8.61 -41.44
N ARG A 368 2.92 8.70 -40.93
CA ARG A 368 4.09 9.09 -41.75
C ARG A 368 4.37 8.07 -42.89
N GLN A 369 4.36 6.77 -42.55
CA GLN A 369 4.56 5.70 -43.51
C GLN A 369 3.52 5.73 -44.66
N ASP A 370 2.25 5.87 -44.30
CA ASP A 370 1.15 5.92 -45.27
C ASP A 370 1.20 7.20 -46.13
N SER A 371 1.80 8.27 -45.61
CA SER A 371 2.05 9.52 -46.34
C SER A 371 3.32 9.45 -47.19
N GLY A 372 4.04 8.32 -47.22
CA GLY A 372 5.26 8.13 -48.00
C GLY A 372 6.47 8.92 -47.48
N LYS A 373 6.44 9.34 -46.20
CA LYS A 373 7.53 10.09 -45.55
C LYS A 373 8.59 9.14 -44.98
N GLU A 374 9.82 9.62 -44.88
CA GLU A 374 10.90 8.88 -44.24
C GLU A 374 10.61 8.67 -42.72
N LEU A 375 10.75 7.43 -42.27
CA LEU A 375 10.57 7.11 -40.85
C LEU A 375 11.86 7.38 -40.08
N VAL A 376 11.69 7.85 -38.85
CA VAL A 376 12.75 8.06 -37.87
C VAL A 376 12.52 7.18 -36.64
N CYS A 377 13.58 6.80 -35.95
CA CYS A 377 13.47 5.96 -34.76
C CYS A 377 12.92 6.76 -33.58
N ILE A 378 11.88 6.23 -32.92
CA ILE A 378 11.30 6.87 -31.74
C ILE A 378 11.53 5.99 -30.51
N SER A 379 12.15 6.55 -29.48
CA SER A 379 12.24 5.87 -28.19
C SER A 379 10.97 6.10 -27.36
N SER A 380 10.55 5.03 -26.68
CA SER A 380 9.46 5.05 -25.73
C SER A 380 9.97 4.55 -24.38
N ASN A 381 9.67 5.31 -23.35
CA ASN A 381 10.03 5.00 -21.98
C ASN A 381 9.15 3.89 -21.40
N PHE A 382 9.76 2.94 -20.69
CA PHE A 382 9.07 1.87 -20.01
C PHE A 382 9.53 1.79 -18.55
N SER A 383 8.58 1.88 -17.63
CA SER A 383 8.83 1.65 -16.22
C SER A 383 9.31 0.23 -15.97
N ARG A 384 10.23 0.08 -15.03
CA ARG A 384 10.73 -1.24 -14.60
C ARG A 384 9.67 -2.21 -14.10
N LYS A 385 8.49 -1.71 -13.73
CA LYS A 385 7.37 -2.57 -13.35
C LYS A 385 6.95 -3.55 -14.45
N HIS A 386 7.30 -3.26 -15.70
CA HIS A 386 7.11 -4.20 -16.81
C HIS A 386 7.98 -5.45 -16.70
N LEU A 387 9.12 -5.38 -16.01
CA LEU A 387 10.02 -6.53 -15.83
C LEU A 387 9.42 -7.64 -14.94
N ASP A 388 8.36 -7.35 -14.21
CA ASP A 388 7.58 -8.33 -13.44
C ASP A 388 6.60 -9.12 -14.34
N ASP A 389 6.36 -8.67 -15.59
CA ASP A 389 5.46 -9.32 -16.53
C ASP A 389 6.24 -10.16 -17.57
N PRO A 390 6.21 -11.49 -17.52
CA PRO A 390 6.90 -12.34 -18.49
C PRO A 390 6.40 -12.19 -19.94
N ASN A 391 5.23 -11.55 -20.15
CA ASN A 391 4.68 -11.29 -21.48
C ASN A 391 5.00 -9.88 -22.01
N PHE A 392 5.88 -9.13 -21.34
CA PHE A 392 6.16 -7.74 -21.68
C PHE A 392 6.60 -7.58 -23.12
N VAL A 393 7.64 -8.30 -23.57
CA VAL A 393 8.13 -8.24 -24.97
C VAL A 393 7.03 -8.59 -25.98
N LYS A 394 6.26 -9.65 -25.68
CA LYS A 394 5.14 -10.07 -26.53
C LYS A 394 4.08 -8.97 -26.68
N LYS A 395 3.71 -8.31 -25.60
CA LYS A 395 2.71 -7.20 -25.63
C LYS A 395 3.20 -6.02 -26.46
N VAL A 396 4.46 -5.62 -26.28
CA VAL A 396 5.09 -4.56 -27.08
C VAL A 396 5.07 -4.95 -28.56
N THR A 397 5.51 -6.17 -28.89
CA THR A 397 5.54 -6.68 -30.28
C THR A 397 4.14 -6.69 -30.89
N GLU A 398 3.13 -7.19 -30.18
CA GLU A 398 1.73 -7.21 -30.65
C GLU A 398 1.19 -5.80 -30.94
N ILE A 399 1.56 -4.81 -30.13
CA ILE A 399 1.17 -3.41 -30.35
C ILE A 399 1.82 -2.88 -31.63
N VAL A 400 3.13 -3.05 -31.82
CA VAL A 400 3.84 -2.54 -33.00
C VAL A 400 3.38 -3.23 -34.27
N ASP A 401 3.21 -4.56 -34.24
CA ASP A 401 2.71 -5.36 -35.35
C ASP A 401 1.28 -4.96 -35.79
N LYS A 402 0.42 -4.59 -34.82
CA LYS A 402 -0.94 -4.10 -35.10
C LYS A 402 -0.94 -2.87 -36.01
N TYR A 403 0.06 -2.01 -35.90
CA TYR A 403 0.19 -0.82 -36.76
C TYR A 403 1.02 -1.07 -38.03
N GLY A 404 1.71 -2.21 -38.12
CA GLY A 404 2.56 -2.55 -39.26
C GLY A 404 3.78 -1.65 -39.41
N VAL A 405 4.32 -1.16 -38.30
CA VAL A 405 5.55 -0.37 -38.23
C VAL A 405 6.73 -1.31 -38.09
N GLY A 406 7.86 -1.03 -38.77
CA GLY A 406 9.08 -1.82 -38.60
C GLY A 406 9.64 -1.65 -37.18
N HIS A 407 10.04 -2.77 -36.56
CA HIS A 407 10.55 -2.76 -35.17
C HIS A 407 11.81 -1.92 -35.00
N GLU A 408 12.63 -1.77 -36.04
CA GLU A 408 13.83 -0.93 -36.09
C GLU A 408 13.56 0.57 -35.87
N PHE A 409 12.30 1.00 -36.01
CA PHE A 409 11.87 2.38 -35.76
C PHE A 409 11.38 2.61 -34.33
N ILE A 410 11.38 1.59 -33.50
CA ILE A 410 11.02 1.67 -32.08
C ILE A 410 12.27 1.37 -31.23
N GLU A 411 12.56 2.27 -30.31
CA GLU A 411 13.61 2.11 -29.30
C GLU A 411 12.94 1.94 -27.91
N ILE A 412 13.26 0.85 -27.24
CA ILE A 412 12.78 0.56 -25.89
C ILE A 412 13.74 1.16 -24.90
N GLU A 413 13.28 2.15 -24.17
CA GLU A 413 14.06 2.89 -23.19
C GLU A 413 13.71 2.44 -21.76
N LEU A 414 14.72 1.98 -21.02
CA LEU A 414 14.58 1.49 -19.65
C LEU A 414 15.31 2.42 -18.69
N THR A 415 14.65 2.86 -17.63
CA THR A 415 15.27 3.75 -16.63
C THR A 415 16.16 3.01 -15.66
N GLU A 416 17.30 3.62 -15.25
CA GLU A 416 18.12 3.15 -14.12
C GLU A 416 17.48 3.59 -12.79
N SER A 417 17.31 2.69 -11.79
CA SER A 417 16.91 3.04 -10.44
C SER A 417 17.67 2.24 -9.38
N GLU A 418 17.84 2.84 -8.19
CA GLU A 418 18.69 2.35 -7.11
C GLU A 418 18.29 0.99 -6.50
N GLU A 419 17.06 0.53 -6.66
CA GLU A 419 16.52 -0.63 -5.92
C GLU A 419 16.67 -1.98 -6.64
N PHE A 420 17.27 -2.01 -7.85
CA PHE A 420 17.28 -3.23 -8.66
C PHE A 420 18.54 -4.06 -8.47
N SER A 421 18.41 -5.25 -7.88
CA SER A 421 19.49 -6.22 -7.73
C SER A 421 19.49 -7.33 -8.81
N ASP A 422 18.44 -7.42 -9.65
CA ASP A 422 18.27 -8.51 -10.62
C ASP A 422 18.56 -8.07 -12.07
N TYR A 423 19.85 -7.82 -12.36
CA TYR A 423 20.35 -7.58 -13.73
C TYR A 423 20.12 -8.76 -14.68
N GLY A 424 19.88 -9.97 -14.15
CA GLY A 424 19.63 -11.15 -14.94
C GLY A 424 18.32 -11.02 -15.72
N THR A 425 17.26 -10.63 -15.05
CA THR A 425 15.93 -10.44 -15.68
C THR A 425 15.98 -9.35 -16.74
N MET A 426 16.60 -8.20 -16.46
CA MET A 426 16.72 -7.11 -17.41
C MET A 426 17.48 -7.53 -18.69
N SER A 427 18.60 -8.26 -18.53
CA SER A 427 19.38 -8.76 -19.66
C SER A 427 18.56 -9.67 -20.57
N VAL A 428 17.71 -10.55 -20.00
CA VAL A 428 16.84 -11.43 -20.77
C VAL A 428 15.86 -10.63 -21.64
N PHE A 429 15.21 -9.60 -21.08
CA PHE A 429 14.28 -8.75 -21.83
C PHE A 429 14.99 -7.95 -22.93
N VAL A 430 16.17 -7.35 -22.64
CA VAL A 430 16.96 -6.63 -23.65
C VAL A 430 17.34 -7.54 -24.81
N ASP A 431 17.84 -8.76 -24.53
CA ASP A 431 18.21 -9.72 -25.56
C ASP A 431 17.01 -10.19 -26.38
N GLU A 432 15.83 -10.29 -25.77
CA GLU A 432 14.59 -10.66 -26.44
C GLU A 432 14.08 -9.54 -27.33
N PHE A 433 14.08 -8.28 -26.88
CA PHE A 433 13.74 -7.12 -27.71
C PHE A 433 14.66 -7.01 -28.93
N ARG A 434 15.97 -7.15 -28.74
CA ARG A 434 16.95 -7.10 -29.86
C ARG A 434 16.74 -8.24 -30.85
N ARG A 435 16.44 -9.47 -30.39
CA ARG A 435 16.09 -10.59 -31.28
C ARG A 435 14.83 -10.34 -32.11
N ASN A 436 13.90 -9.56 -31.60
CA ASN A 436 12.72 -9.12 -32.31
C ASN A 436 12.94 -7.88 -33.20
N GLY A 437 14.15 -7.33 -33.24
CA GLY A 437 14.53 -6.21 -34.12
C GLY A 437 14.33 -4.82 -33.54
N PHE A 438 13.92 -4.71 -32.26
CA PHE A 438 13.85 -3.44 -31.55
C PHE A 438 15.25 -2.92 -31.19
N LYS A 439 15.40 -1.60 -31.10
CA LYS A 439 16.55 -0.98 -30.44
C LYS A 439 16.30 -0.89 -28.96
N THR A 440 17.37 -0.89 -28.17
CA THR A 440 17.30 -0.82 -26.72
C THR A 440 18.25 0.23 -26.17
N SER A 441 17.79 1.03 -25.23
CA SER A 441 18.60 2.03 -24.53
C SER A 441 18.40 2.00 -23.02
N ILE A 442 19.37 2.55 -22.32
CA ILE A 442 19.26 2.83 -20.90
C ILE A 442 19.36 4.32 -20.67
N ASP A 443 18.47 4.81 -19.79
CA ASP A 443 18.37 6.19 -19.36
C ASP A 443 19.10 6.47 -18.04
N ASP A 444 19.41 7.75 -17.77
CA ASP A 444 20.05 8.24 -16.55
C ASP A 444 21.39 7.56 -16.18
N PHE A 445 22.16 7.11 -17.20
CA PHE A 445 23.39 6.36 -16.97
C PHE A 445 24.41 7.15 -16.14
N GLY A 446 24.83 6.53 -15.02
CA GLY A 446 25.83 7.06 -14.10
C GLY A 446 25.25 7.62 -12.80
N THR A 447 23.95 7.81 -12.68
CA THR A 447 23.32 8.33 -11.48
C THR A 447 23.11 7.28 -10.39
N GLY A 448 23.13 5.98 -10.75
CA GLY A 448 22.88 4.84 -9.87
C GLY A 448 24.13 4.07 -9.43
N TYR A 449 24.01 3.26 -8.39
CA TYR A 449 25.11 2.47 -7.79
C TYR A 449 25.60 1.28 -8.64
N SER A 450 24.90 0.93 -9.72
CA SER A 450 25.06 -0.39 -10.36
C SER A 450 25.43 -0.35 -11.83
N THR A 451 25.63 0.81 -12.37
CA THR A 451 25.80 1.16 -13.78
C THR A 451 26.85 0.30 -14.53
N MET A 452 28.05 0.16 -13.97
CA MET A 452 29.14 -0.60 -14.63
C MET A 452 28.85 -2.10 -14.73
N LYS A 453 28.20 -2.67 -13.70
CA LYS A 453 27.87 -4.09 -13.68
C LYS A 453 26.77 -4.45 -14.68
N MET A 454 25.92 -3.49 -14.96
CA MET A 454 24.87 -3.62 -15.95
C MET A 454 25.44 -3.62 -17.37
N LEU A 455 26.33 -2.67 -17.72
CA LEU A 455 27.02 -2.67 -19.02
C LEU A 455 27.81 -3.97 -19.28
N GLN A 456 28.35 -4.57 -18.24
CA GLN A 456 29.08 -5.84 -18.35
C GLN A 456 28.16 -7.02 -18.75
N ARG A 457 26.88 -6.95 -18.40
CA ARG A 457 25.94 -8.09 -18.52
C ARG A 457 24.87 -7.91 -19.59
N THR A 458 24.67 -6.69 -20.07
CA THR A 458 23.56 -6.34 -20.95
C THR A 458 24.08 -5.78 -22.27
N SER A 459 23.61 -6.32 -23.39
CA SER A 459 24.02 -5.88 -24.73
C SER A 459 23.06 -4.80 -25.24
N LEU A 460 23.15 -3.58 -24.72
CA LEU A 460 22.37 -2.42 -25.16
C LEU A 460 22.87 -1.87 -26.50
N ASP A 461 21.99 -1.22 -27.26
CA ASP A 461 22.35 -0.51 -28.48
C ASP A 461 22.81 0.92 -28.16
N ILE A 462 22.18 1.56 -27.19
CA ILE A 462 22.39 2.97 -26.85
C ILE A 462 22.49 3.15 -25.33
N VAL A 463 23.36 4.06 -24.90
CA VAL A 463 23.48 4.53 -23.51
C VAL A 463 23.27 6.04 -23.50
N LYS A 464 22.35 6.52 -22.65
CA LYS A 464 22.05 7.94 -22.47
C LYS A 464 22.76 8.44 -21.22
N ILE A 465 23.74 9.35 -21.39
CA ILE A 465 24.47 9.95 -20.27
C ILE A 465 23.68 11.12 -19.73
N ASP A 466 23.36 11.06 -18.43
CA ASP A 466 22.59 12.09 -17.75
C ASP A 466 23.28 13.46 -17.73
N ARG A 467 22.46 14.52 -17.79
CA ARG A 467 22.89 15.92 -17.80
C ARG A 467 23.79 16.30 -16.63
N SER A 468 23.71 15.64 -15.49
CA SER A 468 24.53 15.93 -14.30
C SER A 468 26.03 15.72 -14.53
N PHE A 469 26.41 14.95 -15.56
CA PHE A 469 27.82 14.74 -15.96
C PHE A 469 28.36 15.81 -16.91
N ILE A 470 27.47 16.68 -17.43
CA ILE A 470 27.86 17.74 -18.38
C ILE A 470 28.08 19.05 -17.61
N PRO A 471 29.26 19.67 -17.66
CA PRO A 471 29.50 20.95 -16.99
C PRO A 471 28.55 22.05 -17.47
N LEU A 472 27.90 22.75 -16.53
CA LEU A 472 26.86 23.76 -16.83
C LEU A 472 27.43 25.09 -17.36
N SER A 473 28.71 25.39 -17.10
CA SER A 473 29.37 26.66 -17.52
C SER A 473 30.87 26.53 -17.55
N GLU A 474 31.53 27.52 -18.13
CA GLU A 474 33.01 27.60 -18.13
C GLU A 474 33.60 27.76 -16.72
N ASP A 475 32.87 28.41 -15.83
CA ASP A 475 33.27 28.62 -14.42
C ASP A 475 32.82 27.49 -13.49
N TYR A 476 32.38 26.33 -14.05
CA TYR A 476 31.90 25.19 -13.25
C TYR A 476 33.00 24.68 -12.31
N PRO A 477 32.78 24.60 -11.00
CA PRO A 477 33.73 24.02 -10.06
C PRO A 477 34.13 22.61 -10.49
N GLU A 478 35.45 22.32 -10.51
CA GLU A 478 35.98 21.02 -10.93
C GLU A 478 35.69 20.64 -12.40
N LYS A 479 35.47 21.62 -13.29
CA LYS A 479 35.17 21.42 -14.72
C LYS A 479 36.09 20.40 -15.39
N GLU A 480 37.40 20.52 -15.21
CA GLU A 480 38.40 19.61 -15.82
C GLU A 480 38.18 18.16 -15.40
N LYS A 481 37.85 17.94 -14.13
CA LYS A 481 37.55 16.61 -13.58
C LYS A 481 36.24 16.05 -14.14
N ALA A 482 35.21 16.89 -14.25
CA ALA A 482 33.92 16.50 -14.85
C ALA A 482 34.11 16.12 -16.33
N LEU A 483 34.84 16.93 -17.11
CA LEU A 483 35.16 16.63 -18.51
C LEU A 483 36.00 15.36 -18.67
N TYR A 484 36.89 15.09 -17.72
CA TYR A 484 37.70 13.85 -17.74
C TYR A 484 36.79 12.62 -17.52
N ILE A 485 35.91 12.68 -16.56
CA ILE A 485 34.94 11.60 -16.28
C ILE A 485 34.03 11.39 -17.49
N LEU A 486 33.42 12.44 -18.01
CA LEU A 486 32.54 12.38 -19.17
C LEU A 486 33.23 11.75 -20.38
N ARG A 487 34.48 12.16 -20.68
CA ARG A 487 35.29 11.59 -21.76
C ARG A 487 35.49 10.07 -21.60
N ASP A 488 35.80 9.64 -20.37
CA ASP A 488 36.03 8.22 -20.12
C ASP A 488 34.73 7.42 -20.19
N MET A 489 33.59 7.98 -19.77
CA MET A 489 32.25 7.36 -19.95
C MET A 489 31.93 7.19 -21.44
N VAL A 490 32.09 8.23 -22.25
CA VAL A 490 31.84 8.18 -23.70
C VAL A 490 32.74 7.12 -24.35
N ARG A 491 34.07 7.17 -24.06
CA ARG A 491 35.03 6.21 -24.62
C ARG A 491 34.70 4.78 -24.24
N MET A 492 34.49 4.50 -22.96
CA MET A 492 34.19 3.16 -22.45
C MET A 492 32.95 2.59 -23.12
N THR A 493 31.88 3.36 -23.22
CA THR A 493 30.60 2.92 -23.82
C THR A 493 30.80 2.58 -25.30
N ARG A 494 31.55 3.41 -26.04
CA ARG A 494 31.87 3.16 -27.46
C ARG A 494 32.78 1.97 -27.66
N ASP A 495 33.79 1.79 -26.80
CA ASP A 495 34.70 0.64 -26.84
C ASP A 495 33.97 -0.68 -26.58
N LEU A 496 32.84 -0.65 -25.87
CA LEU A 496 31.91 -1.78 -25.68
C LEU A 496 30.95 -1.99 -26.88
N GLY A 497 31.05 -1.16 -27.94
CA GLY A 497 30.24 -1.29 -29.15
C GLY A 497 28.86 -0.66 -29.09
N MET A 498 28.56 0.14 -28.07
CA MET A 498 27.28 0.85 -27.91
C MET A 498 27.39 2.28 -28.42
N LYS A 499 26.26 2.87 -28.83
CA LYS A 499 26.17 4.31 -29.15
C LYS A 499 25.91 5.12 -27.88
N VAL A 500 26.34 6.39 -27.90
CA VAL A 500 26.20 7.30 -26.77
C VAL A 500 25.32 8.48 -27.15
N ILE A 501 24.34 8.77 -26.32
CA ILE A 501 23.54 10.01 -26.34
C ILE A 501 23.92 10.82 -25.09
N ALA A 502 24.28 12.09 -25.26
CA ALA A 502 24.41 13.04 -24.16
C ALA A 502 23.12 13.83 -24.02
N GLU A 503 22.52 13.83 -22.81
CA GLU A 503 21.25 14.46 -22.54
C GLU A 503 21.39 15.85 -21.92
N GLY A 504 20.31 16.66 -22.07
CA GLY A 504 20.22 17.96 -21.43
C GLY A 504 21.29 18.96 -21.88
N VAL A 505 21.78 18.84 -23.09
CA VAL A 505 22.73 19.80 -23.68
C VAL A 505 22.00 21.10 -24.03
N GLU A 506 22.43 22.22 -23.45
CA GLU A 506 21.69 23.49 -23.52
C GLU A 506 22.38 24.52 -24.40
N ASP A 507 23.72 24.42 -24.63
CA ASP A 507 24.49 25.42 -25.38
C ASP A 507 25.58 24.80 -26.30
N ASP A 508 26.14 25.63 -27.17
CA ASP A 508 27.17 25.23 -28.13
C ASP A 508 28.49 24.86 -27.47
N VAL A 509 28.81 25.39 -26.28
CA VAL A 509 30.06 25.06 -25.58
C VAL A 509 30.03 23.60 -25.11
N GLN A 510 28.90 23.18 -24.56
CA GLN A 510 28.68 21.79 -24.18
C GLN A 510 28.70 20.85 -25.40
N LEU A 511 28.12 21.30 -26.51
CA LEU A 511 28.15 20.57 -27.77
C LEU A 511 29.59 20.37 -28.30
N ASP A 512 30.44 21.41 -28.22
CA ASP A 512 31.84 21.33 -28.64
C ASP A 512 32.64 20.34 -27.78
N TYR A 513 32.43 20.29 -26.45
CA TYR A 513 33.06 19.27 -25.61
C TYR A 513 32.70 17.85 -26.04
N LEU A 514 31.40 17.61 -26.30
CA LEU A 514 30.91 16.30 -26.72
C LEU A 514 31.45 15.91 -28.10
N LYS A 515 31.60 16.87 -29.02
CA LYS A 515 32.19 16.68 -30.33
C LYS A 515 33.67 16.27 -30.24
N GLU A 516 34.44 16.96 -29.38
CA GLU A 516 35.86 16.61 -29.13
C GLU A 516 36.02 15.22 -28.51
N MET A 517 35.04 14.76 -27.74
CA MET A 517 35.00 13.42 -27.14
C MET A 517 34.51 12.34 -28.10
N ASN A 518 34.10 12.70 -29.32
CA ASN A 518 33.46 11.82 -30.29
C ASN A 518 32.16 11.19 -29.75
N CYS A 519 31.37 11.93 -29.00
CA CYS A 519 30.01 11.48 -28.65
C CYS A 519 29.19 11.35 -29.93
N ASP A 520 28.34 10.29 -30.01
CA ASP A 520 27.61 10.00 -31.25
C ASP A 520 26.43 10.96 -31.42
N TYR A 521 25.60 11.12 -30.37
CA TYR A 521 24.33 11.80 -30.43
C TYR A 521 24.14 12.75 -29.26
N VAL A 522 23.25 13.71 -29.45
CA VAL A 522 22.86 14.71 -28.45
C VAL A 522 21.34 14.86 -28.42
N GLN A 523 20.83 15.06 -27.22
CA GLN A 523 19.46 15.47 -26.96
C GLN A 523 19.47 16.66 -25.99
N GLY A 524 18.82 17.78 -26.36
CA GLY A 524 18.82 18.95 -25.49
C GLY A 524 18.33 20.21 -26.17
N TYR A 525 18.21 21.28 -25.37
CA TYR A 525 17.68 22.57 -25.81
C TYR A 525 18.59 23.33 -26.78
N VAL A 526 19.84 22.88 -26.94
CA VAL A 526 20.73 23.40 -27.98
C VAL A 526 20.16 23.20 -29.39
N PHE A 527 19.30 22.20 -29.57
CA PHE A 527 18.59 21.97 -30.83
C PHE A 527 17.11 22.31 -30.69
N ASP A 528 16.35 21.50 -29.95
CA ASP A 528 14.92 21.75 -29.72
C ASP A 528 14.51 21.28 -28.31
N LYS A 529 13.50 21.96 -27.77
CA LYS A 529 12.73 21.46 -26.63
C LYS A 529 11.80 20.33 -27.11
N PRO A 530 11.20 19.55 -26.20
CA PRO A 530 10.15 18.60 -26.60
C PRO A 530 9.08 19.30 -27.44
N LEU A 531 8.87 18.84 -28.66
CA LEU A 531 7.97 19.43 -29.66
C LEU A 531 6.61 18.68 -29.66
N PRO A 532 5.49 19.38 -29.79
CA PRO A 532 4.22 18.75 -30.14
C PRO A 532 4.34 17.98 -31.48
N GLU A 533 3.50 16.95 -31.67
CA GLU A 533 3.55 16.07 -32.84
C GLU A 533 3.61 16.84 -34.16
N SER A 534 2.77 17.87 -34.33
CA SER A 534 2.71 18.66 -35.58
C SER A 534 3.96 19.50 -35.87
N GLU A 535 4.72 19.88 -34.84
CA GLU A 535 6.00 20.59 -34.99
C GLU A 535 7.14 19.60 -35.21
N PHE A 536 7.11 18.47 -34.51
CA PHE A 536 8.06 17.40 -34.74
C PHE A 536 7.98 16.84 -36.17
N GLU A 537 6.77 16.69 -36.71
CA GLU A 537 6.55 16.27 -38.10
C GLU A 537 7.33 17.16 -39.09
N LYS A 538 7.27 18.48 -38.94
CA LYS A 538 8.01 19.44 -39.76
C LYS A 538 9.52 19.28 -39.61
N ARG A 539 9.96 19.04 -38.38
CA ARG A 539 11.38 18.81 -38.06
C ARG A 539 11.88 17.51 -38.70
N ALA A 540 11.10 16.44 -38.61
CA ALA A 540 11.40 15.14 -39.20
C ALA A 540 11.41 15.18 -40.76
N ASP A 541 10.64 16.07 -41.37
CA ASP A 541 10.67 16.28 -42.84
C ASP A 541 11.92 17.09 -43.26
N ALA A 542 12.46 17.98 -42.42
CA ALA A 542 13.66 18.76 -42.70
C ALA A 542 14.96 17.95 -42.53
N LEU A 543 14.98 16.96 -41.64
CA LEU A 543 16.08 16.04 -41.30
C LEU A 543 17.36 16.70 -40.74
N TYR A 544 17.74 17.87 -41.20
CA TYR A 544 18.97 18.55 -40.81
C TYR A 544 18.65 19.85 -40.05
N TYR A 545 19.47 20.15 -39.07
CA TYR A 545 19.50 21.47 -38.45
C TYR A 545 20.37 22.40 -39.29
N ASP A 546 19.87 23.60 -39.56
CA ASP A 546 20.57 24.56 -40.40
C ASP A 546 22.03 24.70 -39.95
N ARG A 547 22.94 24.49 -40.91
CA ARG A 547 24.35 24.81 -40.75
C ARG A 547 24.45 26.33 -40.94
N GLY A 548 24.23 27.09 -39.84
CA GLY A 548 24.58 28.50 -39.87
C GLY A 548 26.05 28.60 -40.32
N GLU A 549 26.28 29.28 -41.43
CA GLU A 549 27.62 29.66 -41.91
C GLU A 549 28.34 30.51 -40.88
#